data_a434c62a281f0d9eafc106b99238038b
#
_entry.id   a434c62a281f0d9eafc106b99238038b
#
_cell.length_a   1.000
_cell.length_b   1.000
_cell.length_c   1.000
_cell.angle_alpha   90.00
_cell.angle_beta   90.00
_cell.angle_gamma   90.00
#
_symmetry.space_group_name_H-M   'P 1'
#
loop_
_entity.id
_entity.type
_entity.pdbx_description
1 polymer ?
#
loop_
_entity_poly.entity_id
_entity_poly.type
_entity_poly.pdbx_seq_one_letter_code
_entity_poly.pdbx_strand_id
1 'polypeptide(L)'
;PEAWRGKTLLELPRVMFGRLEQKTAARLDALQDAGFAGAVVNNPAQLRYTDGWTLYGGLGLNVTNPMSAARYASLGVRGMLLQPETALTAMQAVAPGVPTAALCYGHLPLMLTRACPLRNVRTSCAGCTHKGKLRDRKGRDFPVRCSAPGSAGMRTVFNPVPLYMGDRLTEMPVDLAVAAFTLEPADRVEDVLTHLFHQQPFDGEFTRGLYYTNN
;
A
#
# COMPACT_ATOMS: atom_id res chain seq x y z
N PRO A 1 -13.14 9.47 -14.69
CA PRO A 1 -14.46 9.42 -15.28
C PRO A 1 -15.46 8.77 -14.35
N GLU A 2 -16.70 9.23 -14.36
CA GLU A 2 -17.76 8.85 -13.42
C GLU A 2 -18.04 7.34 -13.41
N ALA A 3 -17.92 6.69 -14.57
CA ALA A 3 -18.16 5.25 -14.71
C ALA A 3 -17.29 4.34 -13.77
N TRP A 4 -16.18 4.83 -13.24
CA TRP A 4 -15.30 4.07 -12.38
C TRP A 4 -15.50 4.32 -10.89
N ARG A 5 -16.23 5.37 -10.49
CA ARG A 5 -16.34 5.77 -9.08
C ARG A 5 -16.91 4.66 -8.20
N GLY A 6 -17.98 4.00 -8.64
CA GLY A 6 -18.58 2.87 -7.91
C GLY A 6 -17.70 1.61 -7.81
N LYS A 7 -16.53 1.59 -8.47
CA LYS A 7 -15.54 0.51 -8.42
C LYS A 7 -14.20 0.96 -7.85
N THR A 8 -14.11 2.23 -7.42
CA THR A 8 -12.88 2.85 -6.94
C THR A 8 -12.93 3.02 -5.43
N LEU A 9 -11.91 2.53 -4.74
CA LEU A 9 -11.67 2.79 -3.34
C LEU A 9 -10.66 3.93 -3.19
N LEU A 10 -10.86 4.80 -2.22
CA LEU A 10 -9.94 5.90 -1.90
C LEU A 10 -8.96 5.44 -0.82
N GLU A 11 -7.70 5.26 -1.17
CA GLU A 11 -6.69 4.93 -0.18
C GLU A 11 -6.25 6.17 0.59
N LEU A 12 -6.44 6.15 1.92
CA LEU A 12 -6.00 7.21 2.80
C LEU A 12 -4.50 7.06 3.13
N PRO A 13 -3.75 8.19 3.23
CA PRO A 13 -2.33 8.12 3.53
C PRO A 13 -2.05 7.43 4.88
N ARG A 14 -1.02 6.57 4.94
CA ARG A 14 -0.63 5.86 6.18
C ARG A 14 -0.35 6.82 7.35
N VAL A 15 0.19 7.99 7.04
CA VAL A 15 0.56 9.00 8.04
C VAL A 15 0.07 10.38 7.60
N MET A 16 -0.64 11.05 8.47
CA MET A 16 -1.12 12.41 8.28
C MET A 16 -0.80 13.26 9.51
N PHE A 17 -0.39 14.51 9.30
CA PHE A 17 -0.03 15.41 10.37
C PHE A 17 -0.72 16.77 10.20
N GLY A 18 -1.26 17.30 11.29
CA GLY A 18 -1.80 18.64 11.38
C GLY A 18 -2.82 18.96 10.28
N ARG A 19 -2.55 19.97 9.47
CA ARG A 19 -3.49 20.43 8.43
C ARG A 19 -3.82 19.39 7.35
N LEU A 20 -2.98 18.35 7.15
CA LEU A 20 -3.27 17.31 6.17
C LEU A 20 -4.43 16.44 6.63
N GLU A 21 -4.49 16.11 7.92
CA GLU A 21 -5.61 15.34 8.49
C GLU A 21 -6.93 16.10 8.31
N GLN A 22 -6.95 17.39 8.71
CA GLN A 22 -8.14 18.24 8.57
C GLN A 22 -8.60 18.37 7.11
N LYS A 23 -7.65 18.59 6.18
CA LYS A 23 -7.96 18.72 4.75
C LYS A 23 -8.47 17.40 4.16
N THR A 24 -7.95 16.26 4.62
CA THR A 24 -8.42 14.95 4.16
C THR A 24 -9.83 14.69 4.66
N ALA A 25 -10.09 14.90 5.95
CA ALA A 25 -11.42 14.75 6.52
C ALA A 25 -12.45 15.63 5.79
N ALA A 26 -12.15 16.93 5.59
CA ALA A 26 -13.05 17.84 4.88
C ALA A 26 -13.33 17.49 3.41
N ARG A 27 -12.49 16.68 2.78
CA ARG A 27 -12.70 16.20 1.40
C ARG A 27 -13.48 14.92 1.31
N LEU A 28 -13.50 14.11 2.36
CA LEU A 28 -14.15 12.80 2.33
C LEU A 28 -15.64 12.92 2.08
N ASP A 29 -16.33 13.86 2.70
CA ASP A 29 -17.77 14.09 2.49
C ASP A 29 -18.09 14.32 1.01
N ALA A 30 -17.37 15.27 0.38
CA ALA A 30 -17.56 15.57 -1.04
C ALA A 30 -17.22 14.39 -1.97
N LEU A 31 -16.28 13.54 -1.57
CA LEU A 31 -15.90 12.34 -2.34
C LEU A 31 -16.90 11.22 -2.15
N GLN A 32 -17.54 11.11 -0.99
CA GLN A 32 -18.63 10.18 -0.74
C GLN A 32 -19.84 10.55 -1.61
N ASP A 33 -20.23 11.82 -1.63
CA ASP A 33 -21.30 12.33 -2.50
C ASP A 33 -20.98 12.13 -3.98
N ALA A 34 -19.70 12.14 -4.34
CA ALA A 34 -19.26 11.85 -5.71
C ALA A 34 -19.37 10.36 -6.11
N GLY A 35 -19.79 9.47 -5.21
CA GLY A 35 -20.12 8.07 -5.48
C GLY A 35 -18.94 7.10 -5.54
N PHE A 36 -17.86 7.36 -4.79
CA PHE A 36 -16.79 6.38 -4.63
C PHE A 36 -17.26 5.16 -3.81
N ALA A 37 -16.75 3.96 -4.15
CA ALA A 37 -17.21 2.69 -3.59
C ALA A 37 -16.85 2.51 -2.09
N GLY A 38 -15.81 3.17 -1.61
CA GLY A 38 -15.36 3.06 -0.22
C GLY A 38 -13.98 3.64 -0.01
N ALA A 39 -13.45 3.47 1.20
CA ALA A 39 -12.14 3.94 1.59
C ALA A 39 -11.26 2.82 2.16
N VAL A 40 -9.96 2.88 1.83
CA VAL A 40 -8.93 2.04 2.44
C VAL A 40 -8.26 2.84 3.55
N VAL A 41 -8.46 2.41 4.80
CA VAL A 41 -7.90 3.05 5.99
C VAL A 41 -6.56 2.42 6.35
N ASN A 42 -5.57 3.27 6.61
CA ASN A 42 -4.20 2.87 6.92
C ASN A 42 -3.74 3.27 8.33
N ASN A 43 -4.64 3.89 9.10
CA ASN A 43 -4.37 4.32 10.46
C ASN A 43 -5.67 4.28 11.28
N PRO A 44 -5.68 3.72 12.51
CA PRO A 44 -6.89 3.66 13.34
C PRO A 44 -7.56 5.02 13.58
N ALA A 45 -6.79 6.12 13.62
CA ALA A 45 -7.35 7.45 13.80
C ALA A 45 -8.26 7.88 12.63
N GLN A 46 -8.12 7.26 11.46
CA GLN A 46 -8.94 7.57 10.28
C GLN A 46 -10.39 7.12 10.43
N LEU A 47 -10.66 6.14 11.31
CA LEU A 47 -12.01 5.69 11.61
C LEU A 47 -12.93 6.79 12.21
N ARG A 48 -12.33 7.86 12.76
CA ARG A 48 -13.08 8.98 13.36
C ARG A 48 -13.78 9.89 12.35
N TYR A 49 -13.35 9.86 11.09
CA TYR A 49 -13.88 10.74 10.04
C TYR A 49 -14.22 9.99 8.74
N THR A 50 -14.44 8.71 8.86
CA THR A 50 -14.89 7.85 7.74
C THR A 50 -16.27 7.26 8.02
N ASP A 51 -17.09 7.96 8.81
CA ASP A 51 -18.47 7.54 9.09
C ASP A 51 -19.30 7.48 7.81
N GLY A 52 -20.13 6.46 7.69
CA GLY A 52 -20.91 6.20 6.47
C GLY A 52 -20.16 5.59 5.29
N TRP A 53 -18.81 5.47 5.36
CA TRP A 53 -18.02 4.84 4.31
C TRP A 53 -17.99 3.31 4.42
N THR A 54 -17.94 2.63 3.27
CA THR A 54 -17.52 1.23 3.23
C THR A 54 -16.01 1.17 3.43
N LEU A 55 -15.56 0.55 4.54
CA LEU A 55 -14.16 0.58 4.96
C LEU A 55 -13.44 -0.72 4.68
N TYR A 56 -12.21 -0.59 4.18
CA TYR A 56 -11.26 -1.67 4.00
C TYR A 56 -9.95 -1.31 4.70
N GLY A 57 -9.30 -2.30 5.31
CA GLY A 57 -8.01 -2.12 5.96
C GLY A 57 -6.86 -2.23 4.98
N GLY A 58 -6.02 -1.21 4.92
CA GLY A 58 -4.77 -1.22 4.15
C GLY A 58 -3.56 -1.68 4.96
N LEU A 59 -2.38 -1.71 4.33
CA LEU A 59 -1.12 -2.13 4.95
C LEU A 59 -0.79 -1.37 6.25
N GLY A 60 -1.24 -0.13 6.37
CA GLY A 60 -0.98 0.69 7.55
C GLY A 60 -1.65 0.21 8.84
N LEU A 61 -2.69 -0.62 8.77
CA LEU A 61 -3.33 -1.22 9.94
C LEU A 61 -2.53 -2.37 10.55
N ASN A 62 -1.53 -2.86 9.84
CA ASN A 62 -0.60 -3.89 10.32
C ASN A 62 -1.30 -5.17 10.83
N VAL A 63 -2.24 -5.68 10.04
CA VAL A 63 -3.02 -6.88 10.41
C VAL A 63 -2.20 -8.13 10.15
N THR A 64 -1.81 -8.82 11.23
CA THR A 64 -0.96 -10.03 11.21
C THR A 64 -1.49 -11.17 12.08
N ASN A 65 -2.59 -10.95 12.81
CA ASN A 65 -3.14 -11.95 13.73
C ASN A 65 -4.66 -11.80 13.91
N PRO A 66 -5.36 -12.86 14.38
CA PRO A 66 -6.82 -12.86 14.50
C PRO A 66 -7.38 -11.79 15.45
N MET A 67 -6.64 -11.43 16.48
CA MET A 67 -7.13 -10.43 17.45
C MET A 67 -7.21 -9.04 16.83
N SER A 68 -6.18 -8.62 16.08
CA SER A 68 -6.19 -7.34 15.36
C SER A 68 -7.25 -7.35 14.26
N ALA A 69 -7.39 -8.44 13.51
CA ALA A 69 -8.42 -8.59 12.49
C ALA A 69 -9.84 -8.47 13.08
N ALA A 70 -10.15 -9.22 14.14
CA ALA A 70 -11.42 -9.15 14.83
C ALA A 70 -11.73 -7.75 15.38
N ARG A 71 -10.71 -7.07 15.93
CA ARG A 71 -10.87 -5.69 16.42
C ARG A 71 -11.25 -4.73 15.30
N TYR A 72 -10.56 -4.76 14.16
CA TYR A 72 -10.91 -3.89 13.05
C TYR A 72 -12.26 -4.24 12.42
N ALA A 73 -12.60 -5.52 12.32
CA ALA A 73 -13.93 -5.95 11.88
C ALA A 73 -15.02 -5.40 12.79
N SER A 74 -14.83 -5.44 14.13
CA SER A 74 -15.79 -4.86 15.10
C SER A 74 -15.91 -3.33 14.99
N LEU A 75 -14.96 -2.67 14.37
CA LEU A 75 -14.98 -1.23 14.07
C LEU A 75 -15.52 -0.92 12.66
N GLY A 76 -16.09 -1.90 11.95
CA GLY A 76 -16.75 -1.73 10.67
C GLY A 76 -15.84 -1.92 9.44
N VAL A 77 -14.61 -2.38 9.60
CA VAL A 77 -13.72 -2.72 8.47
C VAL A 77 -14.19 -4.05 7.86
N ARG A 78 -14.55 -4.03 6.57
CA ARG A 78 -15.21 -5.15 5.86
C ARG A 78 -14.27 -6.12 5.17
N GLY A 79 -13.02 -5.73 4.95
CA GLY A 79 -11.99 -6.58 4.34
C GLY A 79 -10.61 -6.01 4.66
N MET A 80 -9.55 -6.84 4.60
CA MET A 80 -8.24 -6.46 5.11
C MET A 80 -7.12 -6.89 4.17
N LEU A 81 -6.22 -5.95 3.86
CA LEU A 81 -4.96 -6.26 3.21
C LEU A 81 -3.96 -6.75 4.27
N LEU A 82 -3.59 -8.03 4.17
CA LEU A 82 -2.66 -8.67 5.08
C LEU A 82 -1.23 -8.16 4.85
N GLN A 83 -0.43 -8.20 5.90
CA GLN A 83 0.97 -7.78 5.80
C GLN A 83 1.78 -8.73 4.93
N PRO A 84 2.70 -8.21 4.09
CA PRO A 84 3.61 -9.04 3.29
C PRO A 84 4.57 -9.91 4.11
N GLU A 85 4.61 -9.70 5.43
CA GLU A 85 5.36 -10.51 6.39
C GLU A 85 4.59 -11.77 6.83
N THR A 86 3.30 -11.88 6.49
CA THR A 86 2.47 -13.03 6.83
C THR A 86 2.74 -14.15 5.82
N ALA A 87 3.23 -15.29 6.32
CA ALA A 87 3.45 -16.46 5.48
C ALA A 87 2.14 -16.99 4.87
N LEU A 88 2.20 -17.55 3.65
CA LEU A 88 1.00 -18.08 2.96
C LEU A 88 0.25 -19.09 3.84
N THR A 89 0.97 -19.95 4.54
CA THR A 89 0.39 -20.96 5.44
C THR A 89 -0.38 -20.38 6.62
N ALA A 90 -0.08 -19.14 7.02
CA ALA A 90 -0.74 -18.45 8.14
C ALA A 90 -1.91 -17.54 7.71
N MET A 91 -1.98 -17.15 6.43
CA MET A 91 -2.93 -16.11 5.98
C MET A 91 -4.39 -16.44 6.30
N GLN A 92 -4.84 -17.68 6.12
CA GLN A 92 -6.22 -18.07 6.39
C GLN A 92 -6.60 -17.93 7.88
N ALA A 93 -5.63 -18.10 8.77
CA ALA A 93 -5.85 -17.99 10.21
C ALA A 93 -5.86 -16.54 10.72
N VAL A 94 -5.36 -15.57 9.94
CA VAL A 94 -5.22 -14.18 10.39
C VAL A 94 -6.57 -13.47 10.51
N ALA A 95 -7.50 -13.70 9.59
CA ALA A 95 -8.78 -12.99 9.58
C ALA A 95 -9.95 -13.92 9.25
N PRO A 96 -10.24 -14.93 10.11
CA PRO A 96 -11.30 -15.89 9.84
C PRO A 96 -12.66 -15.19 9.73
N GLY A 97 -13.37 -15.46 8.62
CA GLY A 97 -14.70 -14.90 8.36
C GLY A 97 -14.70 -13.44 7.88
N VAL A 98 -13.55 -12.85 7.60
CA VAL A 98 -13.44 -11.51 7.01
C VAL A 98 -12.69 -11.61 5.68
N PRO A 99 -13.19 -11.01 4.59
CA PRO A 99 -12.49 -11.00 3.31
C PRO A 99 -11.06 -10.47 3.44
N THR A 100 -10.12 -11.20 2.84
CA THR A 100 -8.70 -10.89 2.91
C THR A 100 -8.11 -10.58 1.54
N ALA A 101 -7.11 -9.73 1.54
CA ALA A 101 -6.30 -9.42 0.37
C ALA A 101 -4.82 -9.57 0.71
N ALA A 102 -3.99 -9.88 -0.29
CA ALA A 102 -2.53 -9.84 -0.14
C ALA A 102 -1.88 -9.26 -1.40
N LEU A 103 -0.70 -8.68 -1.23
CA LEU A 103 0.06 -8.14 -2.36
C LEU A 103 0.56 -9.29 -3.24
N CYS A 104 0.21 -9.22 -4.53
CA CYS A 104 0.80 -10.10 -5.54
C CYS A 104 1.88 -9.39 -6.37
N TYR A 105 1.89 -8.06 -6.36
CA TYR A 105 2.91 -7.25 -7.01
C TYR A 105 3.10 -5.92 -6.29
N GLY A 106 4.34 -5.43 -6.25
CA GLY A 106 4.67 -4.05 -5.92
C GLY A 106 5.93 -3.88 -5.10
N HIS A 107 6.49 -2.67 -5.15
CA HIS A 107 7.62 -2.32 -4.29
C HIS A 107 7.15 -2.10 -2.86
N LEU A 108 7.67 -2.90 -1.92
CA LEU A 108 7.29 -2.80 -0.50
C LEU A 108 7.79 -1.50 0.12
N PRO A 109 6.92 -0.73 0.81
CA PRO A 109 7.33 0.46 1.55
C PRO A 109 8.03 0.05 2.85
N LEU A 110 9.35 0.17 2.88
CA LEU A 110 10.18 -0.23 4.03
C LEU A 110 10.24 0.82 5.13
N MET A 111 10.21 2.11 4.75
CA MET A 111 10.33 3.21 5.71
C MET A 111 9.50 4.40 5.29
N LEU A 112 8.84 5.02 6.27
CA LEU A 112 8.20 6.33 6.15
C LEU A 112 8.94 7.34 7.02
N THR A 113 9.33 8.49 6.47
CA THR A 113 10.03 9.52 7.21
C THR A 113 9.59 10.95 6.84
N ARG A 114 9.54 11.83 7.83
CA ARG A 114 9.33 13.27 7.61
C ARG A 114 10.61 13.97 7.19
N ALA A 115 11.75 13.55 7.73
CA ALA A 115 13.04 14.05 7.29
C ALA A 115 13.32 13.58 5.85
N CYS A 116 13.93 14.45 5.04
CA CYS A 116 14.31 14.06 3.70
C CYS A 116 15.66 13.31 3.74
N PRO A 117 15.70 12.00 3.44
CA PRO A 117 16.95 11.25 3.47
C PRO A 117 17.92 11.67 2.36
N LEU A 118 17.42 12.42 1.35
CA LEU A 118 18.23 12.95 0.25
C LEU A 118 18.82 14.33 0.57
N ARG A 119 18.56 14.90 1.76
CA ARG A 119 19.00 16.25 2.13
C ARG A 119 20.51 16.37 2.31
N ASN A 120 21.20 15.26 2.53
CA ASN A 120 22.67 15.24 2.60
C ASN A 120 23.33 15.57 1.26
N VAL A 121 22.60 15.43 0.16
CA VAL A 121 23.08 15.76 -1.20
C VAL A 121 22.34 16.94 -1.81
N ARG A 122 21.33 17.51 -1.10
CA ARG A 122 20.51 18.62 -1.58
C ARG A 122 20.17 19.57 -0.43
N THR A 123 20.46 20.84 -0.60
CA THR A 123 20.23 21.87 0.43
C THR A 123 18.77 22.35 0.50
N SER A 124 18.00 22.21 -0.59
CA SER A 124 16.61 22.66 -0.66
C SER A 124 15.73 21.76 -1.51
N CYS A 125 14.42 21.98 -1.46
CA CYS A 125 13.44 21.33 -2.34
C CYS A 125 13.27 22.05 -3.69
N ALA A 126 13.94 23.17 -3.92
CA ALA A 126 13.91 23.87 -5.20
C ALA A 126 14.51 22.98 -6.30
N GLY A 127 13.79 22.81 -7.40
CA GLY A 127 14.20 21.92 -8.51
C GLY A 127 14.23 20.42 -8.15
N CYS A 128 13.69 20.01 -6.99
CA CYS A 128 13.61 18.61 -6.61
C CYS A 128 12.50 17.90 -7.42
N THR A 129 12.83 16.76 -8.03
CA THR A 129 11.88 15.92 -8.77
C THR A 129 11.01 15.04 -7.88
N HIS A 130 11.11 15.15 -6.55
CA HIS A 130 10.43 14.31 -5.55
C HIS A 130 10.82 12.81 -5.62
N LYS A 131 11.85 12.49 -6.38
CA LYS A 131 12.38 11.16 -6.60
C LYS A 131 13.86 11.12 -6.25
N GLY A 132 14.32 9.98 -5.74
CA GLY A 132 15.73 9.74 -5.47
C GLY A 132 15.97 8.31 -5.06
N LYS A 133 17.18 8.03 -4.58
CA LYS A 133 17.56 6.71 -4.10
C LYS A 133 18.54 6.82 -2.95
N LEU A 134 18.50 5.84 -2.06
CA LEU A 134 19.56 5.55 -1.09
C LEU A 134 20.30 4.32 -1.54
N ARG A 135 21.62 4.31 -1.36
CA ARG A 135 22.45 3.15 -1.67
C ARG A 135 22.96 2.52 -0.40
N ASP A 136 22.78 1.22 -0.26
CA ASP A 136 23.31 0.45 0.87
C ASP A 136 24.79 0.11 0.69
N ARG A 137 25.38 -0.54 1.70
CA ARG A 137 26.77 -0.97 1.67
C ARG A 137 27.08 -2.06 0.65
N LYS A 138 26.02 -2.75 0.13
CA LYS A 138 26.14 -3.79 -0.89
C LYS A 138 25.92 -3.24 -2.31
N GLY A 139 25.77 -1.90 -2.44
CA GLY A 139 25.57 -1.23 -3.71
C GLY A 139 24.12 -1.28 -4.23
N ARG A 140 23.15 -1.76 -3.46
CA ARG A 140 21.73 -1.80 -3.86
C ARG A 140 21.09 -0.43 -3.68
N ASP A 141 20.34 -0.02 -4.70
CA ASP A 141 19.63 1.26 -4.72
C ASP A 141 18.18 1.08 -4.21
N PHE A 142 17.86 1.76 -3.11
CA PHE A 142 16.52 1.80 -2.52
C PHE A 142 15.79 3.06 -3.02
N PRO A 143 14.76 2.94 -3.84
CA PRO A 143 14.03 4.08 -4.36
C PRO A 143 13.36 4.90 -3.25
N VAL A 144 13.40 6.22 -3.40
CA VAL A 144 12.74 7.16 -2.48
C VAL A 144 11.73 7.98 -3.26
N ARG A 145 10.51 8.08 -2.74
CA ARG A 145 9.45 8.96 -3.24
C ARG A 145 9.02 9.94 -2.15
N CYS A 146 8.81 11.18 -2.54
CA CYS A 146 8.29 12.22 -1.67
C CYS A 146 6.86 12.57 -2.11
N SER A 147 5.91 12.57 -1.17
CA SER A 147 4.50 12.88 -1.47
C SER A 147 4.25 14.37 -1.71
N ALA A 148 5.06 15.24 -1.11
CA ALA A 148 4.97 16.69 -1.29
C ALA A 148 6.29 17.38 -0.88
N PRO A 149 6.57 18.59 -1.40
CA PRO A 149 7.74 19.36 -0.98
C PRO A 149 7.66 19.82 0.48
N GLY A 150 8.80 20.10 1.06
CA GLY A 150 8.92 20.66 2.41
C GLY A 150 8.59 19.68 3.54
N SER A 151 8.23 20.23 4.69
CA SER A 151 7.93 19.46 5.91
C SER A 151 6.54 18.79 5.89
N ALA A 152 5.66 19.20 4.99
CA ALA A 152 4.31 18.64 4.86
C ALA A 152 4.29 17.27 4.18
N GLY A 153 5.31 16.96 3.35
CA GLY A 153 5.41 15.68 2.64
C GLY A 153 6.03 14.58 3.50
N MET A 154 5.60 13.35 3.23
CA MET A 154 6.25 12.14 3.70
C MET A 154 7.17 11.59 2.61
N ARG A 155 8.24 10.93 3.03
CA ARG A 155 9.17 10.23 2.13
C ARG A 155 9.06 8.75 2.43
N THR A 156 8.83 8.00 1.37
CA THR A 156 8.79 6.53 1.44
C THR A 156 10.05 5.99 0.80
N VAL A 157 10.76 5.14 1.54
CA VAL A 157 11.85 4.33 1.01
C VAL A 157 11.26 2.98 0.65
N PHE A 158 11.48 2.56 -0.59
CA PHE A 158 10.94 1.30 -1.10
C PHE A 158 12.01 0.22 -1.22
N ASN A 159 11.58 -1.03 -1.22
CA ASN A 159 12.44 -2.16 -1.54
C ASN A 159 13.03 -1.99 -2.96
N PRO A 160 14.31 -2.37 -3.18
CA PRO A 160 14.95 -2.21 -4.49
C PRO A 160 14.30 -3.02 -5.60
N VAL A 161 13.73 -4.17 -5.28
CA VAL A 161 13.03 -5.04 -6.23
C VAL A 161 11.56 -5.20 -5.83
N PRO A 162 10.64 -5.36 -6.78
CA PRO A 162 9.24 -5.59 -6.43
C PRO A 162 9.03 -6.98 -5.81
N LEU A 163 8.01 -7.10 -4.96
CA LEU A 163 7.39 -8.38 -4.66
C LEU A 163 6.63 -8.84 -5.91
N TYR A 164 6.71 -10.12 -6.23
CA TYR A 164 5.96 -10.71 -7.33
C TYR A 164 5.46 -12.12 -6.98
N MET A 165 4.17 -12.35 -7.22
CA MET A 165 3.48 -13.63 -7.03
C MET A 165 2.61 -14.00 -8.24
N GLY A 166 2.77 -13.32 -9.38
CA GLY A 166 1.89 -13.48 -10.54
C GLY A 166 1.86 -14.90 -11.10
N ASP A 167 3.00 -15.57 -11.14
CA ASP A 167 3.12 -16.99 -11.55
C ASP A 167 2.64 -17.99 -10.50
N ARG A 168 2.24 -17.52 -9.32
CA ARG A 168 1.81 -18.32 -8.16
C ARG A 168 0.55 -17.78 -7.48
N LEU A 169 -0.30 -17.08 -8.22
CA LEU A 169 -1.53 -16.50 -7.67
C LEU A 169 -2.44 -17.55 -7.05
N THR A 170 -2.47 -18.77 -7.62
CA THR A 170 -3.26 -19.89 -7.10
C THR A 170 -2.79 -20.42 -5.75
N GLU A 171 -1.56 -20.13 -5.34
CA GLU A 171 -1.03 -20.49 -4.03
C GLU A 171 -1.42 -19.50 -2.92
N MET A 172 -1.97 -18.34 -3.29
CA MET A 172 -2.35 -17.30 -2.33
C MET A 172 -3.73 -17.59 -1.73
N PRO A 173 -3.82 -17.93 -0.44
CA PRO A 173 -5.09 -18.31 0.19
C PRO A 173 -5.86 -17.08 0.69
N VAL A 174 -6.16 -16.15 -0.22
CA VAL A 174 -6.86 -14.88 0.01
C VAL A 174 -7.96 -14.68 -1.01
N ASP A 175 -8.92 -13.82 -0.70
CA ASP A 175 -10.05 -13.52 -1.59
C ASP A 175 -9.65 -12.58 -2.74
N LEU A 176 -8.61 -11.76 -2.54
CA LEU A 176 -8.18 -10.76 -3.51
C LEU A 176 -6.65 -10.63 -3.57
N ALA A 177 -6.08 -10.76 -4.76
CA ALA A 177 -4.69 -10.41 -5.02
C ALA A 177 -4.57 -8.93 -5.44
N VAL A 178 -3.65 -8.19 -4.82
CA VAL A 178 -3.48 -6.75 -5.02
C VAL A 178 -2.15 -6.45 -5.72
N ALA A 179 -2.21 -5.75 -6.84
CA ALA A 179 -1.04 -5.17 -7.49
C ALA A 179 -0.90 -3.69 -7.11
N ALA A 180 0.19 -3.34 -6.42
CA ALA A 180 0.47 -1.98 -5.94
C ALA A 180 1.52 -1.28 -6.81
N PHE A 181 1.08 -0.46 -7.73
CA PHE A 181 1.95 0.34 -8.60
C PHE A 181 2.33 1.67 -7.92
N THR A 182 3.62 1.91 -7.74
CA THR A 182 4.13 3.09 -7.02
C THR A 182 5.32 3.75 -7.68
N LEU A 183 6.18 2.98 -8.32
CA LEU A 183 7.44 3.43 -8.92
C LEU A 183 7.43 3.31 -10.44
N GLU A 184 6.59 2.48 -10.97
CA GLU A 184 6.55 2.04 -12.35
C GLU A 184 6.10 3.18 -13.28
N PRO A 185 6.71 3.32 -14.46
CA PRO A 185 6.14 4.10 -15.56
C PRO A 185 4.95 3.36 -16.20
N ALA A 186 4.14 4.05 -16.98
CA ALA A 186 2.87 3.53 -17.48
C ALA A 186 3.00 2.27 -18.36
N ASP A 187 4.01 2.23 -19.22
CA ASP A 187 4.35 1.07 -20.06
C ASP A 187 4.66 -0.18 -19.22
N ARG A 188 5.43 0.00 -18.14
CA ARG A 188 5.74 -1.09 -17.21
C ARG A 188 4.51 -1.60 -16.46
N VAL A 189 3.54 -0.72 -16.16
CA VAL A 189 2.26 -1.12 -15.53
C VAL A 189 1.51 -2.09 -16.44
N GLU A 190 1.43 -1.79 -17.73
CA GLU A 190 0.75 -2.63 -18.72
C GLU A 190 1.41 -4.00 -18.86
N ASP A 191 2.75 -4.04 -18.96
CA ASP A 191 3.52 -5.28 -18.98
C ASP A 191 3.25 -6.16 -17.76
N VAL A 192 3.32 -5.56 -16.56
CA VAL A 192 3.10 -6.29 -15.32
C VAL A 192 1.67 -6.83 -15.25
N LEU A 193 0.67 -6.03 -15.62
CA LEU A 193 -0.72 -6.50 -15.65
C LEU A 193 -0.89 -7.67 -16.60
N THR A 194 -0.25 -7.63 -17.77
CA THR A 194 -0.26 -8.75 -18.73
C THR A 194 0.32 -10.01 -18.13
N HIS A 195 1.47 -9.92 -17.45
CA HIS A 195 2.09 -11.06 -16.76
C HIS A 195 1.21 -11.61 -15.64
N LEU A 196 0.57 -10.74 -14.86
CA LEU A 196 -0.36 -11.14 -13.78
C LEU A 196 -1.59 -11.87 -14.34
N PHE A 197 -2.24 -11.34 -15.38
CA PHE A 197 -3.43 -11.95 -15.98
C PHE A 197 -3.14 -13.31 -16.62
N HIS A 198 -1.97 -13.48 -17.19
CA HIS A 198 -1.55 -14.75 -17.82
C HIS A 198 -0.75 -15.66 -16.88
N GLN A 199 -0.58 -15.28 -15.62
CA GLN A 199 0.19 -16.02 -14.61
C GLN A 199 1.59 -16.40 -15.08
N GLN A 200 2.25 -15.48 -15.77
CA GLN A 200 3.58 -15.66 -16.33
C GLN A 200 4.69 -15.36 -15.32
N PRO A 201 5.87 -15.95 -15.45
CA PRO A 201 7.04 -15.55 -14.68
C PRO A 201 7.36 -14.06 -14.87
N PHE A 202 7.91 -13.43 -13.83
CA PHE A 202 8.32 -12.03 -13.90
C PHE A 202 9.62 -11.88 -14.69
N ASP A 203 9.66 -10.88 -15.54
CA ASP A 203 10.87 -10.51 -16.27
C ASP A 203 11.69 -9.48 -15.44
N GLY A 204 12.78 -9.96 -14.84
CA GLY A 204 13.69 -9.17 -14.02
C GLY A 204 13.85 -9.67 -12.58
N GLU A 205 14.60 -8.90 -11.78
CA GLU A 205 14.78 -9.21 -10.35
C GLU A 205 13.51 -8.92 -9.57
N PHE A 206 13.13 -9.85 -8.69
CA PHE A 206 11.99 -9.73 -7.79
C PHE A 206 12.23 -10.47 -6.47
N THR A 207 11.31 -10.32 -5.54
CA THR A 207 11.28 -11.07 -4.28
C THR A 207 9.90 -11.71 -4.06
N ARG A 208 9.86 -12.82 -3.34
CA ARG A 208 8.62 -13.39 -2.80
C ARG A 208 8.30 -12.84 -1.41
N GLY A 209 9.07 -11.88 -0.90
CA GLY A 209 8.94 -11.39 0.45
C GLY A 209 9.15 -12.50 1.47
N LEU A 210 8.29 -12.54 2.49
CA LEU A 210 8.28 -13.57 3.52
C LEU A 210 7.17 -14.63 3.32
N TYR A 211 6.53 -14.67 2.17
CA TYR A 211 5.39 -15.56 1.90
C TYR A 211 5.71 -17.05 2.03
N TYR A 212 6.95 -17.45 1.79
CA TYR A 212 7.41 -18.84 1.89
C TYR A 212 8.29 -19.10 3.13
N THR A 213 8.32 -18.19 4.08
CA THR A 213 9.03 -18.44 5.35
C THR A 213 8.18 -19.28 6.28
N ASN A 214 8.80 -20.28 6.90
CA ASN A 214 8.21 -21.01 8.01
C ASN A 214 8.54 -20.21 9.29
N ASN A 215 7.59 -19.48 9.81
CA ASN A 215 7.67 -18.84 11.12
C ASN A 215 7.02 -19.76 12.16
#